data_dc652b17de7c0d6c4294db2fed9acd0b
#
_entry.id   dc652b17de7c0d6c4294db2fed9acd0b
#
_cell.length_a   1.000
_cell.length_b   1.000
_cell.length_c   1.000
_cell.angle_alpha   90.00
_cell.angle_beta   90.00
_cell.angle_gamma   90.00
#
_symmetry.space_group_name_H-M   'P 1'
#
loop_
_entity.id
_entity.type
_entity.pdbx_description
1 polymer ?
#
loop_
_entity_poly.entity_id
_entity_poly.type
_entity_poly.pdbx_seq_one_letter_code
_entity_poly.pdbx_strand_id
1 'polypeptide(L)'
;MHEYSVDIKNHKIIFYLSITSFFSSFLSYFVNLIITKSPWNVISVSFTAMGVFGCLYALFDKYIWKWKILKKLGIIKNPNLNSVWEVIFLSSYHGFNRELPISLTIVQTWSKISIQGTFDHSDSFSNTASIKVNLGNEIRLFYSYYNDKKPEYYNLSTSNHQGYANLKI
;
A
#
# COMPACT_ATOMS: atom_id res chain seq x y z
N MET A 1 -6.61 4.57 -3.82
CA MET A 1 -5.63 4.19 -2.77
C MET A 1 -5.40 5.37 -1.86
N HIS A 2 -5.32 5.15 -0.55
CA HIS A 2 -5.05 6.14 0.49
C HIS A 2 -3.78 5.76 1.28
N GLU A 3 -3.23 6.68 2.05
CA GLU A 3 -2.11 6.41 2.97
C GLU A 3 -2.58 5.51 4.11
N TYR A 4 -1.65 4.75 4.70
CA TYR A 4 -1.92 3.87 5.82
C TYR A 4 -0.79 3.92 6.84
N SER A 5 -1.09 3.56 8.09
CA SER A 5 -0.12 3.49 9.16
C SER A 5 0.27 2.04 9.48
N VAL A 6 1.51 1.86 9.95
CA VAL A 6 2.00 0.58 10.47
C VAL A 6 2.68 0.83 11.80
N ASP A 7 2.40 0.01 12.81
CA ASP A 7 2.93 0.16 14.17
C ASP A 7 4.38 -0.33 14.35
N ILE A 8 5.18 -0.23 13.28
CA ILE A 8 6.58 -0.64 13.25
C ILE A 8 7.49 0.59 13.23
N LYS A 9 8.53 0.58 14.05
CA LYS A 9 9.58 1.60 13.99
C LYS A 9 10.45 1.36 12.76
N ASN A 10 10.29 2.21 11.74
CA ASN A 10 10.97 2.10 10.44
C ASN A 10 12.32 2.86 10.39
N HIS A 11 13.05 3.01 11.51
CA HIS A 11 14.30 3.77 11.54
C HIS A 11 15.33 3.30 10.52
N LYS A 12 15.43 1.98 10.30
CA LYS A 12 16.34 1.44 9.30
C LYS A 12 16.02 1.89 7.88
N ILE A 13 14.74 2.01 7.55
CA ILE A 13 14.31 2.43 6.22
C ILE A 13 14.65 3.89 5.97
N ILE A 14 14.44 4.76 6.94
CA ILE A 14 14.84 6.17 6.86
C ILE A 14 16.34 6.28 6.60
N PHE A 15 17.15 5.48 7.30
CA PHE A 15 18.59 5.41 7.08
C PHE A 15 18.95 4.96 5.66
N TYR A 16 18.31 3.89 5.15
CA TYR A 16 18.58 3.41 3.79
C TYR A 16 18.08 4.39 2.71
N LEU A 17 16.96 5.07 2.92
CA LEU A 17 16.50 6.13 2.03
C LEU A 17 17.48 7.31 2.00
N SER A 18 18.06 7.67 3.15
CA SER A 18 19.09 8.70 3.22
C SER A 18 20.36 8.31 2.44
N ILE A 19 20.80 7.06 2.56
CA ILE A 19 21.91 6.52 1.75
C ILE A 19 21.56 6.55 0.26
N THR A 20 20.36 6.14 -0.10
CA THR A 20 19.89 6.17 -1.51
C THR A 20 19.91 7.58 -2.06
N SER A 21 19.52 8.60 -1.26
CA SER A 21 19.61 10.01 -1.64
C SER A 21 21.05 10.44 -1.94
N PHE A 22 22.00 10.01 -1.12
CA PHE A 22 23.43 10.27 -1.35
C PHE A 22 23.92 9.62 -2.65
N PHE A 23 23.61 8.34 -2.86
CA PHE A 23 23.97 7.64 -4.11
C PHE A 23 23.30 8.22 -5.35
N SER A 24 22.08 8.78 -5.23
CA SER A 24 21.42 9.42 -6.36
C SER A 24 22.15 10.66 -6.85
N SER A 25 22.77 11.41 -5.96
CA SER A 25 23.63 12.56 -6.32
C SER A 25 24.85 12.12 -7.12
N PHE A 26 25.46 11.02 -6.68
CA PHE A 26 26.63 10.44 -7.35
C PHE A 26 26.25 9.91 -8.74
N LEU A 27 25.16 9.16 -8.83
CA LEU A 27 24.64 8.64 -10.10
C LEU A 27 24.29 9.76 -11.08
N SER A 28 23.63 10.81 -10.61
CA SER A 28 23.30 12.00 -11.41
C SER A 28 24.56 12.65 -12.01
N TYR A 29 25.63 12.76 -11.23
CA TYR A 29 26.91 13.28 -11.72
C TYR A 29 27.47 12.44 -12.89
N PHE A 30 27.50 11.10 -12.75
CA PHE A 30 28.00 10.22 -13.81
C PHE A 30 27.13 10.26 -15.07
N VAL A 31 25.82 10.24 -14.92
CA VAL A 31 24.89 10.32 -16.05
C VAL A 31 25.09 11.62 -16.83
N ASN A 32 25.21 12.76 -16.13
CA ASN A 32 25.51 14.04 -16.78
C ASN A 32 26.87 14.04 -17.49
N LEU A 33 27.89 13.44 -16.90
CA LEU A 33 29.22 13.34 -17.52
C LEU A 33 29.21 12.53 -18.82
N ILE A 34 28.39 11.46 -18.89
CA ILE A 34 28.23 10.65 -20.12
C ILE A 34 27.46 11.45 -21.18
N ILE A 35 26.37 12.12 -20.79
CA ILE A 35 25.53 12.90 -21.72
C ILE A 35 26.31 14.06 -22.32
N THR A 36 27.09 14.79 -21.52
CA THR A 36 27.88 15.93 -22.01
C THR A 36 29.00 15.53 -22.98
N LYS A 37 29.49 14.30 -22.91
CA LYS A 37 30.50 13.75 -23.83
C LYS A 37 29.88 13.13 -25.10
N SER A 38 28.58 12.99 -25.19
CA SER A 38 27.90 12.42 -26.33
C SER A 38 27.68 13.46 -27.45
N PRO A 39 27.82 13.10 -28.74
CA PRO A 39 27.46 13.99 -29.86
C PRO A 39 25.98 14.38 -29.92
N TRP A 40 25.14 13.77 -29.08
CA TRP A 40 23.72 14.09 -28.91
C TRP A 40 23.47 15.27 -27.97
N ASN A 41 24.36 16.26 -27.97
CA ASN A 41 24.33 17.47 -27.13
C ASN A 41 23.06 18.32 -27.22
N VAL A 42 22.12 17.97 -28.09
CA VAL A 42 20.89 18.76 -28.34
C VAL A 42 19.79 18.50 -27.27
N ILE A 43 19.90 17.40 -26.53
CA ILE A 43 18.94 17.08 -25.45
C ILE A 43 19.73 16.99 -24.15
N SER A 44 20.08 18.15 -23.58
CA SER A 44 20.58 18.22 -22.20
C SER A 44 19.42 17.99 -21.23
N VAL A 45 19.03 16.75 -21.03
CA VAL A 45 18.19 16.36 -19.91
C VAL A 45 19.08 16.46 -18.68
N SER A 46 18.96 17.57 -17.93
CA SER A 46 19.65 17.69 -16.66
C SER A 46 19.02 16.72 -15.66
N PHE A 47 19.63 15.56 -15.50
CA PHE A 47 19.30 14.63 -14.45
C PHE A 47 19.71 15.24 -13.11
N THR A 48 18.75 15.83 -12.42
CA THR A 48 18.99 16.32 -11.06
C THR A 48 19.02 15.13 -10.08
N ALA A 49 19.84 15.23 -9.02
CA ALA A 49 19.86 14.23 -7.95
C ALA A 49 18.48 13.94 -7.38
N MET A 50 17.61 14.96 -7.31
CA MET A 50 16.24 14.85 -6.83
C MET A 50 15.36 14.05 -7.80
N GLY A 51 15.53 14.24 -9.11
CA GLY A 51 14.81 13.45 -10.12
C GLY A 51 15.18 11.97 -10.07
N VAL A 52 16.48 11.67 -9.97
CA VAL A 52 16.98 10.29 -9.82
C VAL A 52 16.44 9.68 -8.53
N PHE A 53 16.49 10.42 -7.41
CA PHE A 53 15.92 9.95 -6.13
C PHE A 53 14.41 9.66 -6.25
N GLY A 54 13.65 10.55 -6.90
CA GLY A 54 12.22 10.36 -7.12
C GLY A 54 11.91 9.08 -7.89
N CYS A 55 12.67 8.78 -8.96
CA CYS A 55 12.55 7.53 -9.71
C CYS A 55 12.87 6.31 -8.86
N LEU A 56 13.97 6.34 -8.09
CA LEU A 56 14.36 5.25 -7.20
C LEU A 56 13.32 5.02 -6.10
N TYR A 57 12.79 6.11 -5.53
CA TYR A 57 11.72 6.02 -4.52
C TYR A 57 10.44 5.44 -5.10
N ALA A 58 10.03 5.84 -6.30
CA ALA A 58 8.84 5.31 -6.96
C ALA A 58 8.99 3.79 -7.25
N LEU A 59 10.17 3.36 -7.68
CA LEU A 59 10.49 1.94 -7.86
C LEU A 59 10.45 1.18 -6.52
N PHE A 60 11.01 1.77 -5.47
CA PHE A 60 10.97 1.20 -4.12
C PHE A 60 9.52 1.06 -3.64
N ASP A 61 8.74 2.14 -3.69
CA ASP A 61 7.35 2.18 -3.22
C ASP A 61 6.48 1.11 -3.89
N LYS A 62 6.68 0.89 -5.18
CA LYS A 62 5.82 -0.01 -5.96
C LYS A 62 6.28 -1.46 -5.96
N TYR A 63 7.59 -1.71 -6.02
CA TYR A 63 8.13 -3.03 -6.31
C TYR A 63 9.16 -3.54 -5.28
N ILE A 64 10.20 -2.75 -4.97
CA ILE A 64 11.40 -3.22 -4.25
C ILE A 64 11.06 -3.64 -2.82
N TRP A 65 10.19 -2.91 -2.14
CA TRP A 65 9.81 -3.20 -0.76
C TRP A 65 9.18 -4.60 -0.57
N LYS A 66 8.64 -5.20 -1.64
CA LYS A 66 8.02 -6.54 -1.63
C LYS A 66 9.06 -7.68 -1.66
N TRP A 67 10.32 -7.38 -1.92
CA TRP A 67 11.35 -8.39 -2.09
C TRP A 67 11.61 -9.17 -0.79
N LYS A 68 11.60 -10.51 -0.92
CA LYS A 68 11.85 -11.43 0.21
C LYS A 68 13.22 -11.20 0.86
N ILE A 69 14.22 -10.78 0.09
CA ILE A 69 15.58 -10.49 0.58
C ILE A 69 15.56 -9.37 1.62
N LEU A 70 14.85 -8.27 1.36
CA LEU A 70 14.75 -7.14 2.28
C LEU A 70 14.03 -7.51 3.59
N LYS A 71 13.06 -8.40 3.50
CA LYS A 71 12.38 -8.96 4.67
C LYS A 71 13.30 -9.88 5.46
N LYS A 72 14.05 -10.79 4.79
CA LYS A 72 15.02 -11.70 5.41
C LYS A 72 16.13 -10.97 6.14
N LEU A 73 16.60 -9.85 5.58
CA LEU A 73 17.59 -8.97 6.22
C LEU A 73 17.02 -8.11 7.37
N GLY A 74 15.72 -8.20 7.63
CA GLY A 74 15.05 -7.42 8.67
C GLY A 74 15.02 -5.91 8.41
N ILE A 75 15.23 -5.50 7.14
CA ILE A 75 15.16 -4.11 6.69
C ILE A 75 13.70 -3.68 6.63
N ILE A 76 12.85 -4.53 6.04
CA ILE A 76 11.42 -4.30 5.89
C ILE A 76 10.67 -5.31 6.74
N LYS A 77 9.83 -4.81 7.63
CA LYS A 77 8.96 -5.62 8.49
C LYS A 77 7.49 -5.52 8.08
N ASN A 78 7.14 -4.55 7.23
CA ASN A 78 5.76 -4.38 6.78
C ASN A 78 5.26 -5.65 6.09
N PRO A 79 4.10 -6.18 6.48
CA PRO A 79 3.50 -7.31 5.79
C PRO A 79 3.06 -6.88 4.38
N ASN A 80 3.22 -7.76 3.41
CA ASN A 80 2.67 -7.57 2.07
C ASN A 80 1.32 -8.29 2.01
N LEU A 81 0.26 -7.51 1.98
CA LEU A 81 -1.12 -8.00 1.97
C LEU A 81 -1.74 -8.01 0.57
N ASN A 82 -0.97 -7.70 -0.49
CA ASN A 82 -1.45 -7.71 -1.86
C ASN A 82 -1.96 -9.09 -2.24
N SER A 83 -3.26 -9.26 -2.31
CA SER A 83 -3.93 -10.47 -2.78
C SER A 83 -5.43 -10.24 -2.86
N VAL A 84 -6.11 -11.22 -3.42
CA VAL A 84 -7.53 -11.46 -3.19
C VAL A 84 -7.65 -12.46 -2.05
N TRP A 85 -8.42 -12.11 -1.02
CA TRP A 85 -8.61 -12.88 0.20
C TRP A 85 -10.07 -13.33 0.30
N GLU A 86 -10.28 -14.61 0.49
CA GLU A 86 -11.58 -15.14 0.92
C GLU A 86 -11.66 -14.97 2.43
N VAL A 87 -12.61 -14.17 2.92
CA VAL A 87 -12.76 -13.85 4.35
C VAL A 87 -14.17 -14.11 4.82
N ILE A 88 -14.31 -14.45 6.10
CA ILE A 88 -15.60 -14.54 6.77
C ILE A 88 -15.87 -13.18 7.42
N PHE A 89 -16.90 -12.51 6.95
CA PHE A 89 -17.32 -11.22 7.47
C PHE A 89 -18.44 -11.38 8.50
N LEU A 90 -18.24 -10.81 9.68
CA LEU A 90 -19.24 -10.74 10.75
C LEU A 90 -19.72 -9.30 10.89
N SER A 91 -21.00 -9.07 10.70
CA SER A 91 -21.60 -7.72 10.75
C SER A 91 -22.30 -7.47 12.06
N SER A 92 -22.11 -6.26 12.62
CA SER A 92 -22.90 -5.77 13.77
C SER A 92 -24.40 -5.67 13.46
N TYR A 93 -24.77 -5.46 12.20
CA TYR A 93 -26.17 -5.47 11.75
C TYR A 93 -26.91 -6.78 12.07
N HIS A 94 -26.17 -7.88 12.08
CA HIS A 94 -26.69 -9.22 12.47
C HIS A 94 -26.24 -9.64 13.86
N GLY A 95 -25.83 -8.69 14.73
CA GLY A 95 -25.33 -9.00 16.06
C GLY A 95 -24.09 -9.91 16.07
N PHE A 96 -23.29 -9.91 14.98
CA PHE A 96 -22.14 -10.79 14.75
C PHE A 96 -22.43 -12.30 14.71
N ASN A 97 -23.72 -12.70 14.59
CA ASN A 97 -24.13 -14.11 14.61
C ASN A 97 -24.21 -14.73 13.21
N ARG A 98 -24.07 -13.93 12.15
CA ARG A 98 -24.14 -14.42 10.77
C ARG A 98 -22.78 -14.31 10.09
N GLU A 99 -22.28 -15.44 9.64
CA GLU A 99 -21.09 -15.53 8.81
C GLU A 99 -21.44 -15.25 7.34
N LEU A 100 -20.74 -14.29 6.75
CA LEU A 100 -20.90 -13.92 5.35
C LEU A 100 -19.55 -14.14 4.65
N PRO A 101 -19.42 -15.12 3.76
CA PRO A 101 -18.21 -15.26 2.95
C PRO A 101 -18.16 -14.12 1.94
N ILE A 102 -17.04 -13.40 1.89
CA ILE A 102 -16.82 -12.31 0.96
C ILE A 102 -15.41 -12.39 0.36
N SER A 103 -15.27 -11.80 -0.82
CA SER A 103 -13.97 -11.60 -1.43
C SER A 103 -13.44 -10.20 -1.12
N LEU A 104 -12.23 -10.13 -0.57
CA LEU A 104 -11.56 -8.91 -0.19
C LEU A 104 -10.31 -8.72 -1.04
N THR A 105 -10.33 -7.74 -1.93
CA THR A 105 -9.18 -7.38 -2.77
C THR A 105 -8.35 -6.32 -2.07
N ILE A 106 -7.07 -6.62 -1.80
CA ILE A 106 -6.12 -5.68 -1.21
C ILE A 106 -5.04 -5.36 -2.23
N VAL A 107 -4.88 -4.06 -2.54
CA VAL A 107 -3.78 -3.53 -3.34
C VAL A 107 -2.96 -2.61 -2.46
N GLN A 108 -1.66 -2.90 -2.34
CA GLN A 108 -0.76 -2.22 -1.41
C GLN A 108 0.54 -1.84 -2.10
N THR A 109 0.98 -0.60 -1.90
CA THR A 109 2.36 -0.14 -2.10
C THR A 109 3.02 0.06 -0.73
N TRP A 110 4.25 0.53 -0.72
CA TRP A 110 4.90 0.89 0.55
C TRP A 110 4.15 1.99 1.30
N SER A 111 3.68 3.02 0.58
CA SER A 111 3.05 4.21 1.17
C SER A 111 1.52 4.18 1.15
N LYS A 112 0.89 3.39 0.27
CA LYS A 112 -0.55 3.43 0.04
C LYS A 112 -1.18 2.05 0.03
N ILE A 113 -2.47 2.01 0.43
CA ILE A 113 -3.30 0.81 0.41
C ILE A 113 -4.68 1.12 -0.18
N SER A 114 -5.30 0.13 -0.77
CA SER A 114 -6.71 0.12 -1.14
C SER A 114 -7.27 -1.24 -0.78
N ILE A 115 -8.42 -1.25 -0.10
CA ILE A 115 -9.11 -2.45 0.30
C ILE A 115 -10.52 -2.36 -0.27
N GLN A 116 -10.89 -3.34 -1.09
CA GLN A 116 -12.21 -3.45 -1.69
C GLN A 116 -12.83 -4.77 -1.27
N GLY A 117 -14.00 -4.69 -0.65
CA GLY A 117 -14.81 -5.87 -0.33
C GLY A 117 -15.98 -5.98 -1.31
N THR A 118 -16.16 -7.15 -1.90
CA THR A 118 -17.25 -7.43 -2.82
C THR A 118 -18.30 -8.30 -2.13
N PHE A 119 -19.50 -7.76 -2.01
CA PHE A 119 -20.70 -8.42 -1.49
C PHE A 119 -21.68 -8.68 -2.63
N ASP A 120 -22.71 -9.48 -2.36
CA ASP A 120 -23.75 -9.78 -3.37
C ASP A 120 -24.42 -8.53 -3.93
N HIS A 121 -24.81 -7.58 -3.06
CA HIS A 121 -25.62 -6.41 -3.41
C HIS A 121 -24.87 -5.09 -3.33
N SER A 122 -23.61 -5.08 -2.91
CA SER A 122 -22.83 -3.86 -2.67
C SER A 122 -21.34 -4.12 -2.78
N ASP A 123 -20.59 -3.03 -2.97
CA ASP A 123 -19.13 -3.02 -2.87
C ASP A 123 -18.70 -2.05 -1.77
N SER A 124 -17.68 -2.42 -1.01
CA SER A 124 -17.10 -1.56 0.00
C SER A 124 -15.70 -1.13 -0.39
N PHE A 125 -15.36 0.11 -0.06
CA PHE A 125 -14.06 0.72 -0.37
C PHE A 125 -13.48 1.37 0.87
N SER A 126 -12.20 1.10 1.15
CA SER A 126 -11.52 1.69 2.31
C SER A 126 -11.20 3.16 2.13
N ASN A 127 -11.35 3.94 3.22
CA ASN A 127 -10.97 5.36 3.32
C ASN A 127 -9.67 5.54 4.12
N THR A 128 -9.49 4.77 5.19
CA THR A 128 -8.30 4.79 6.03
C THR A 128 -7.93 3.37 6.41
N ALA A 129 -6.65 3.13 6.69
CA ALA A 129 -6.20 1.83 7.17
C ALA A 129 -5.02 1.94 8.14
N SER A 130 -4.91 0.96 9.04
CA SER A 130 -3.78 0.78 9.95
C SER A 130 -3.48 -0.69 10.11
N ILE A 131 -2.20 -1.05 10.02
CA ILE A 131 -1.73 -2.42 10.20
C ILE A 131 -1.00 -2.50 11.54
N LYS A 132 -1.44 -3.40 12.41
CA LYS A 132 -0.76 -3.74 13.67
C LYS A 132 -0.07 -5.09 13.54
N VAL A 133 1.26 -5.09 13.74
CA VAL A 133 2.12 -6.28 13.59
C VAL A 133 2.60 -6.78 14.94
N ASN A 134 2.57 -5.93 15.99
CA ASN A 134 3.13 -6.23 17.31
C ASN A 134 2.09 -6.78 18.30
N LEU A 135 0.98 -7.33 17.84
CA LEU A 135 -0.03 -7.96 18.69
C LEU A 135 0.26 -9.46 18.92
N GLY A 136 1.41 -9.77 19.50
CA GLY A 136 1.86 -11.16 19.66
C GLY A 136 2.24 -11.76 18.31
N ASN A 137 1.66 -12.91 17.93
CA ASN A 137 1.89 -13.58 16.64
C ASN A 137 0.84 -13.25 15.60
N GLU A 138 -0.01 -12.24 15.84
CA GLU A 138 -1.11 -11.89 14.94
C GLU A 138 -0.84 -10.58 14.23
N ILE A 139 -1.18 -10.56 12.93
CA ILE A 139 -1.27 -9.33 12.14
C ILE A 139 -2.73 -8.93 12.11
N ARG A 140 -3.02 -7.68 12.44
CA ARG A 140 -4.37 -7.13 12.33
C ARG A 140 -4.39 -5.93 11.41
N LEU A 141 -5.36 -5.93 10.49
CA LEU A 141 -5.66 -4.84 9.59
C LEU A 141 -6.95 -4.17 10.05
N PHE A 142 -6.84 -2.92 10.43
CA PHE A 142 -7.96 -2.05 10.79
C PHE A 142 -8.20 -1.08 9.66
N TYR A 143 -9.46 -0.91 9.24
CA TYR A 143 -9.78 0.07 8.21
C TYR A 143 -11.21 0.59 8.36
N SER A 144 -11.42 1.86 7.99
CA SER A 144 -12.75 2.39 7.78
C SER A 144 -13.13 2.22 6.31
N TYR A 145 -14.40 2.01 6.06
CA TYR A 145 -14.93 1.83 4.71
C TYR A 145 -16.25 2.55 4.52
N TYR A 146 -16.56 2.88 3.30
CA TYR A 146 -17.90 3.19 2.84
C TYR A 146 -18.39 2.06 1.94
N ASN A 147 -19.69 1.80 2.01
CA ASN A 147 -20.33 0.74 1.28
C ASN A 147 -21.36 1.34 0.32
N ASP A 148 -21.17 1.07 -0.97
CA ASP A 148 -22.04 1.53 -2.04
C ASP A 148 -22.83 0.36 -2.59
N LYS A 149 -24.14 0.55 -2.76
CA LYS A 149 -24.99 -0.43 -3.45
C LYS A 149 -24.60 -0.53 -4.92
N LYS A 150 -24.71 -1.73 -5.44
CA LYS A 150 -24.67 -1.93 -6.89
C LYS A 150 -25.95 -1.33 -7.51
N PRO A 151 -25.86 -0.73 -8.72
CA PRO A 151 -26.99 -0.04 -9.35
C PRO A 151 -28.27 -0.87 -9.46
N GLU A 152 -28.13 -2.17 -9.64
CA GLU A 152 -29.23 -3.14 -9.77
C GLU A 152 -30.10 -3.24 -8.50
N TYR A 153 -29.56 -2.81 -7.35
CA TYR A 153 -30.18 -2.95 -6.03
C TYR A 153 -30.58 -1.61 -5.40
N TYR A 154 -30.58 -0.50 -6.16
CA TYR A 154 -30.95 0.82 -5.62
C TYR A 154 -32.39 0.89 -5.06
N ASN A 155 -33.27 0.05 -5.55
CA ASN A 155 -34.67 -0.01 -5.09
C ASN A 155 -34.87 -0.69 -3.71
N LEU A 156 -33.82 -1.33 -3.16
CA LEU A 156 -33.88 -1.93 -1.84
C LEU A 156 -33.72 -0.86 -0.75
N SER A 157 -34.47 -1.01 0.34
CA SER A 157 -34.56 -0.03 1.44
C SER A 157 -33.28 0.20 2.25
N THR A 158 -32.22 -0.59 2.02
CA THR A 158 -30.95 -0.42 2.72
C THR A 158 -30.17 0.78 2.16
N SER A 159 -29.76 1.70 3.02
CA SER A 159 -28.97 2.88 2.65
C SER A 159 -27.48 2.55 2.51
N ASN A 160 -26.75 3.38 1.73
CA ASN A 160 -25.29 3.39 1.79
C ASN A 160 -24.85 3.69 3.22
N HIS A 161 -23.81 3.03 3.69
CA HIS A 161 -23.33 3.21 5.06
C HIS A 161 -21.81 3.22 5.14
N GLN A 162 -21.32 3.77 6.23
CA GLN A 162 -19.90 3.74 6.58
C GLN A 162 -19.74 2.79 7.77
N GLY A 163 -18.59 2.14 7.83
CA GLY A 163 -18.27 1.20 8.88
C GLY A 163 -16.78 1.14 9.17
N TYR A 164 -16.48 0.33 10.18
CA TYR A 164 -15.11 0.04 10.60
C TYR A 164 -14.93 -1.49 10.65
N ALA A 165 -13.84 -1.96 10.11
CA ALA A 165 -13.51 -3.38 10.07
C ALA A 165 -12.18 -3.68 10.77
N ASN A 166 -12.13 -4.84 11.39
CA ASN A 166 -10.95 -5.43 12.03
C ASN A 166 -10.75 -6.82 11.42
N LEU A 167 -9.71 -6.96 10.62
CA LEU A 167 -9.35 -8.21 9.96
C LEU A 167 -8.16 -8.83 10.68
N LYS A 168 -8.30 -10.09 11.08
CA LYS A 168 -7.22 -10.94 11.58
C LYS A 168 -6.62 -11.69 10.39
N ILE A 169 -5.29 -11.61 10.23
CA ILE A 169 -4.52 -12.20 9.12
C ILE A 169 -3.58 -13.27 9.68
#